data_a4cf2659ee67caeed03c443810e2f8d5
#
_entry.id   a4cf2659ee67caeed03c443810e2f8d5
#
_cell.length_a   1.000
_cell.length_b   1.000
_cell.length_c   1.000
_cell.angle_alpha   90.00
_cell.angle_beta   90.00
_cell.angle_gamma   90.00
#
_symmetry.space_group_name_H-M   'P 1'
#
loop_
_entity.id
_entity.type
_entity.pdbx_description
1 polymer ?
#
loop_
_entity_poly.entity_id
_entity_poly.type
_entity_poly.pdbx_seq_one_letter_code
_entity_poly.pdbx_strand_id
1 'polypeptide(L)'
;MRLSFVTVVEKYSKTTRFCLICNYVAKIIPALQSRCTRFRFGPLTDESVTVKLAEVCASEGITIDAKASKAILRLSGGDMRKVLNILESCSLAYKEIPEAKIYEVTGRPSPATVEEIYSALTTQDF
;
A
#
# COMPACT_ATOMS: atom_id res chain seq x y z
N MET A 1 1.57 -23.78 22.18
CA MET A 1 0.44 -23.22 21.41
C MET A 1 0.44 -23.61 19.91
N ARG A 2 1.59 -23.78 19.25
CA ARG A 2 1.66 -24.10 17.79
C ARG A 2 1.26 -25.55 17.44
N LEU A 3 1.56 -26.53 18.28
CA LEU A 3 1.21 -27.93 18.05
C LEU A 3 -0.29 -28.21 18.19
N SER A 4 -0.99 -27.51 19.08
CA SER A 4 -2.44 -27.71 19.28
C SER A 4 -3.27 -27.27 18.07
N PHE A 5 -2.81 -26.26 17.30
CA PHE A 5 -3.55 -25.81 16.12
C PHE A 5 -3.45 -26.82 14.95
N VAL A 6 -2.30 -27.46 14.76
CA VAL A 6 -2.15 -28.54 13.76
C VAL A 6 -3.13 -29.66 14.04
N THR A 7 -3.21 -30.10 15.29
CA THR A 7 -4.13 -31.16 15.71
C THR A 7 -5.59 -30.78 15.46
N VAL A 8 -5.97 -29.52 15.70
CA VAL A 8 -7.31 -29.02 15.38
C VAL A 8 -7.59 -29.06 13.88
N VAL A 9 -6.65 -28.57 13.06
CA VAL A 9 -6.79 -28.60 11.60
C VAL A 9 -6.95 -30.05 11.11
N GLU A 10 -6.14 -30.98 11.60
CA GLU A 10 -6.21 -32.39 11.22
C GLU A 10 -7.56 -33.02 11.63
N LYS A 11 -7.98 -32.79 12.86
CA LYS A 11 -9.21 -33.38 13.40
C LYS A 11 -10.46 -32.90 12.67
N TYR A 12 -10.52 -31.64 12.28
CA TYR A 12 -11.71 -31.02 11.72
C TYR A 12 -11.65 -30.76 10.21
N SER A 13 -10.59 -31.20 9.52
CA SER A 13 -10.40 -30.97 8.08
C SER A 13 -11.51 -31.52 7.20
N LYS A 14 -12.23 -32.58 7.67
CA LYS A 14 -13.36 -33.19 6.94
C LYS A 14 -14.61 -32.31 6.94
N THR A 15 -14.84 -31.57 8.02
CA THR A 15 -16.07 -30.81 8.26
C THR A 15 -15.86 -29.30 8.14
N THR A 16 -14.61 -28.83 8.26
CA THR A 16 -14.26 -27.39 8.32
C THR A 16 -13.16 -27.08 7.32
N ARG A 17 -13.28 -25.93 6.65
CA ARG A 17 -12.22 -25.37 5.82
C ARG A 17 -11.52 -24.24 6.58
N PHE A 18 -10.18 -24.30 6.58
CA PHE A 18 -9.34 -23.33 7.28
C PHE A 18 -8.70 -22.38 6.27
N CYS A 19 -8.80 -21.10 6.53
CA CYS A 19 -8.09 -20.05 5.78
C CYS A 19 -7.11 -19.37 6.72
N LEU A 20 -5.81 -19.45 6.42
CA LEU A 20 -4.73 -18.84 7.18
C LEU A 20 -4.23 -17.61 6.44
N ILE A 21 -4.35 -16.45 7.06
CA ILE A 21 -3.87 -15.17 6.50
C ILE A 21 -2.61 -14.77 7.27
N CYS A 22 -1.52 -14.54 6.54
CA CYS A 22 -0.25 -14.14 7.14
C CYS A 22 0.55 -13.21 6.23
N ASN A 23 1.36 -12.35 6.82
CA ASN A 23 2.31 -11.53 6.07
C ASN A 23 3.62 -12.27 5.75
N TYR A 24 3.99 -13.26 6.57
CA TYR A 24 5.25 -13.98 6.44
C TYR A 24 5.03 -15.49 6.50
N VAL A 25 5.10 -16.14 5.35
CA VAL A 25 4.92 -17.60 5.24
C VAL A 25 5.98 -18.35 6.05
N ALA A 26 7.20 -17.84 6.13
CA ALA A 26 8.29 -18.44 6.91
C ALA A 26 7.98 -18.59 8.41
N LYS A 27 7.03 -17.82 8.95
CA LYS A 27 6.56 -17.94 10.34
C LYS A 27 5.52 -19.05 10.55
N ILE A 28 4.96 -19.58 9.46
CA ILE A 28 4.02 -20.72 9.49
C ILE A 28 4.86 -22.00 9.53
N ILE A 29 4.54 -22.88 10.46
CA ILE A 29 5.27 -24.15 10.60
C ILE A 29 5.09 -25.03 9.35
N PRO A 30 6.11 -25.82 8.95
CA PRO A 30 6.06 -26.66 7.75
C PRO A 30 4.87 -27.61 7.74
N ALA A 31 4.48 -28.14 8.89
CA ALA A 31 3.32 -29.04 9.03
C ALA A 31 1.99 -28.41 8.58
N LEU A 32 1.79 -27.11 8.73
CA LEU A 32 0.62 -26.39 8.21
C LEU A 32 0.82 -26.02 6.75
N GLN A 33 2.02 -25.59 6.37
CA GLN A 33 2.32 -25.23 4.98
C GLN A 33 2.08 -26.38 4.00
N SER A 34 2.41 -27.62 4.40
CA SER A 34 2.21 -28.83 3.57
C SER A 34 0.75 -29.23 3.39
N ARG A 35 -0.14 -28.74 4.26
CA ARG A 35 -1.57 -29.05 4.25
C ARG A 35 -2.44 -27.93 3.65
N CYS A 36 -1.85 -26.82 3.25
CA CYS A 36 -2.55 -25.66 2.72
C CYS A 36 -2.10 -25.35 1.30
N THR A 37 -3.05 -24.99 0.43
CA THR A 37 -2.73 -24.35 -0.85
C THR A 37 -2.32 -22.92 -0.59
N ARG A 38 -1.20 -22.49 -1.17
CA ARG A 38 -0.66 -21.15 -0.97
C ARG A 38 -1.12 -20.20 -2.07
N PHE A 39 -1.72 -19.09 -1.65
CA PHE A 39 -2.04 -17.97 -2.52
C PHE A 39 -1.18 -16.78 -2.10
N ARG A 40 -0.48 -16.18 -3.06
CA ARG A 40 0.34 -14.99 -2.83
C ARG A 40 -0.36 -13.78 -3.41
N PHE A 41 -0.65 -12.82 -2.55
CA PHE A 41 -1.16 -11.50 -2.95
C PHE A 41 0.01 -10.52 -3.04
N GLY A 42 0.21 -9.94 -4.21
CA GLY A 42 1.17 -8.87 -4.45
C GLY A 42 0.60 -7.49 -4.13
N PRO A 43 1.38 -6.42 -4.38
CA PRO A 43 0.85 -5.06 -4.38
C PRO A 43 -0.31 -4.91 -5.36
N LEU A 44 -1.20 -3.96 -5.08
CA LEU A 44 -2.31 -3.64 -5.98
C LEU A 44 -1.78 -2.98 -7.26
N THR A 45 -2.48 -3.18 -8.38
CA THR A 45 -2.20 -2.48 -9.63
C THR A 45 -2.63 -1.02 -9.53
N ASP A 46 -1.95 -0.14 -10.27
CA ASP A 46 -2.25 1.30 -10.29
C ASP A 46 -3.69 1.57 -10.70
N GLU A 47 -4.24 0.78 -11.64
CA GLU A 47 -5.65 0.90 -12.06
C GLU A 47 -6.61 0.63 -10.90
N SER A 48 -6.38 -0.48 -10.17
CA SER A 48 -7.23 -0.86 -9.03
C SER A 48 -7.18 0.19 -7.92
N VAL A 49 -5.99 0.74 -7.66
CA VAL A 49 -5.81 1.80 -6.66
C VAL A 49 -6.50 3.09 -7.12
N THR A 50 -6.37 3.46 -8.40
CA THR A 50 -6.99 4.67 -8.96
C THR A 50 -8.51 4.64 -8.86
N VAL A 51 -9.13 3.51 -9.22
CA VAL A 51 -10.58 3.34 -9.09
C VAL A 51 -11.02 3.52 -7.65
N LYS A 52 -10.34 2.85 -6.71
CA LYS A 52 -10.69 2.94 -5.29
C LYS A 52 -10.45 4.33 -4.70
N LEU A 53 -9.37 5.00 -5.11
CA LEU A 53 -9.06 6.36 -4.72
C LEU A 53 -10.16 7.33 -5.17
N ALA A 54 -10.63 7.20 -6.42
CA ALA A 54 -11.72 8.02 -6.94
C ALA A 54 -13.04 7.81 -6.18
N GLU A 55 -13.38 6.55 -5.84
CA GLU A 55 -14.56 6.24 -5.02
C GLU A 55 -14.49 6.93 -3.64
N VAL A 56 -13.33 6.84 -2.97
CA VAL A 56 -13.14 7.44 -1.65
C VAL A 56 -13.21 8.96 -1.74
N CYS A 57 -12.54 9.57 -2.72
CA CYS A 57 -12.60 11.02 -2.93
C CYS A 57 -14.02 11.51 -3.16
N ALA A 58 -14.81 10.77 -3.95
CA ALA A 58 -16.22 11.11 -4.19
C ALA A 58 -17.08 11.00 -2.92
N SER A 59 -16.83 9.97 -2.08
CA SER A 59 -17.60 9.78 -0.83
C SER A 59 -17.27 10.82 0.24
N GLU A 60 -16.02 11.26 0.30
CA GLU A 60 -15.53 12.23 1.29
C GLU A 60 -15.60 13.70 0.80
N GLY A 61 -16.01 13.92 -0.46
CA GLY A 61 -16.08 15.27 -1.05
C GLY A 61 -14.71 15.93 -1.21
N ILE A 62 -13.66 15.15 -1.44
CA ILE A 62 -12.28 15.61 -1.63
C ILE A 62 -12.03 15.75 -3.13
N THR A 63 -11.43 16.88 -3.53
CA THR A 63 -11.01 17.11 -4.91
C THR A 63 -9.51 16.92 -5.04
N ILE A 64 -9.09 16.00 -5.92
CA ILE A 64 -7.68 15.77 -6.27
C ILE A 64 -7.48 15.95 -7.77
N ASP A 65 -6.35 16.51 -8.18
CA ASP A 65 -6.00 16.59 -9.58
C ASP A 65 -5.33 15.30 -10.09
N ALA A 66 -5.20 15.17 -11.41
CA ALA A 66 -4.59 13.99 -12.02
C ALA A 66 -3.09 13.83 -11.65
N LYS A 67 -2.39 14.94 -11.36
CA LYS A 67 -0.98 14.92 -10.92
C LYS A 67 -0.89 14.46 -9.48
N ALA A 68 -1.78 14.93 -8.61
CA ALA A 68 -1.90 14.50 -7.23
C ALA A 68 -2.19 12.99 -7.13
N SER A 69 -3.13 12.49 -7.93
CA SER A 69 -3.42 11.04 -8.01
C SER A 69 -2.17 10.24 -8.36
N LYS A 70 -1.42 10.65 -9.38
CA LYS A 70 -0.15 10.00 -9.77
C LYS A 70 0.91 10.06 -8.67
N ALA A 71 1.00 11.17 -7.94
CA ALA A 71 1.93 11.31 -6.82
C ALA A 71 1.59 10.34 -5.69
N ILE A 72 0.31 10.20 -5.33
CA ILE A 72 -0.16 9.23 -4.33
C ILE A 72 0.18 7.80 -4.76
N LEU A 73 -0.10 7.42 -6.02
CA LEU A 73 0.23 6.09 -6.55
C LEU A 73 1.73 5.79 -6.43
N ARG A 74 2.59 6.73 -6.85
CA ARG A 74 4.05 6.59 -6.76
C ARG A 74 4.53 6.42 -5.32
N LEU A 75 4.01 7.21 -4.38
CA LEU A 75 4.43 7.18 -2.98
C LEU A 75 3.91 5.96 -2.23
N SER A 76 2.77 5.42 -2.62
CA SER A 76 2.14 4.26 -1.97
C SER A 76 2.73 2.92 -2.41
N GLY A 77 3.20 2.82 -3.66
CA GLY A 77 3.77 1.57 -4.21
C GLY A 77 2.78 0.39 -4.18
N GLY A 78 1.50 0.62 -4.47
CA GLY A 78 0.45 -0.41 -4.47
C GLY A 78 -0.06 -0.83 -3.09
N ASP A 79 0.26 -0.06 -2.04
CA ASP A 79 -0.26 -0.26 -0.68
C ASP A 79 -1.44 0.69 -0.43
N MET A 80 -2.66 0.12 -0.40
CA MET A 80 -3.89 0.90 -0.21
C MET A 80 -3.95 1.63 1.14
N ARG A 81 -3.36 1.08 2.20
CA ARG A 81 -3.30 1.78 3.50
C ARG A 81 -2.50 3.06 3.41
N LYS A 82 -1.36 3.02 2.69
CA LYS A 82 -0.56 4.24 2.46
C LYS A 82 -1.32 5.25 1.62
N VAL A 83 -2.06 4.80 0.60
CA VAL A 83 -2.93 5.68 -0.20
C VAL A 83 -3.90 6.43 0.69
N LEU A 84 -4.65 5.68 1.52
CA LEU A 84 -5.66 6.26 2.42
C LEU A 84 -5.04 7.17 3.48
N ASN A 85 -3.92 6.77 4.09
CA ASN A 85 -3.24 7.60 5.07
C ASN A 85 -2.72 8.93 4.49
N ILE A 86 -2.17 8.90 3.26
CA ILE A 86 -1.74 10.13 2.56
C ILE A 86 -2.95 11.01 2.27
N LEU A 87 -4.03 10.42 1.73
CA LEU A 87 -5.25 11.15 1.41
C LEU A 87 -5.86 11.80 2.66
N GLU A 88 -5.99 11.04 3.75
CA GLU A 88 -6.50 11.51 5.03
C GLU A 88 -5.65 12.67 5.58
N SER A 89 -4.32 12.49 5.61
CA SER A 89 -3.41 13.53 6.10
C SER A 89 -3.53 14.83 5.29
N CYS A 90 -3.70 14.72 3.96
CA CYS A 90 -3.89 15.88 3.11
C CYS A 90 -5.27 16.51 3.28
N SER A 91 -6.34 15.71 3.44
CA SER A 91 -7.72 16.18 3.58
C SER A 91 -7.97 16.95 4.87
N LEU A 92 -7.26 16.60 5.95
CA LEU A 92 -7.30 17.35 7.21
C LEU A 92 -6.84 18.80 7.07
N ALA A 93 -5.92 19.05 6.14
CA ALA A 93 -5.33 20.37 5.92
C ALA A 93 -5.96 21.11 4.73
N TYR A 94 -6.40 20.38 3.71
CA TYR A 94 -6.79 20.96 2.42
C TYR A 94 -8.02 20.23 1.85
N LYS A 95 -9.04 20.98 1.39
CA LYS A 95 -10.19 20.41 0.63
C LYS A 95 -9.83 20.10 -0.82
N GLU A 96 -8.97 20.92 -1.40
CA GLU A 96 -8.39 20.71 -2.72
C GLU A 96 -6.91 20.34 -2.55
N ILE A 97 -6.52 19.20 -3.07
CA ILE A 97 -5.20 18.62 -2.84
C ILE A 97 -4.41 18.66 -4.15
N PRO A 98 -3.60 19.71 -4.40
CA PRO A 98 -2.66 19.74 -5.52
C PRO A 98 -1.43 18.87 -5.23
N GLU A 99 -0.74 18.43 -6.30
CA GLU A 99 0.45 17.57 -6.21
C GLU A 99 1.50 18.06 -5.20
N ALA A 100 1.81 19.37 -5.19
CA ALA A 100 2.82 19.93 -4.29
C ALA A 100 2.55 19.68 -2.81
N LYS A 101 1.27 19.71 -2.41
CA LYS A 101 0.86 19.49 -1.02
C LYS A 101 1.03 18.05 -0.57
N ILE A 102 0.95 17.09 -1.47
CA ILE A 102 1.22 15.68 -1.16
C ILE A 102 2.67 15.48 -0.75
N TYR A 103 3.61 16.06 -1.49
CA TYR A 103 5.03 15.98 -1.16
C TYR A 103 5.35 16.72 0.15
N GLU A 104 4.73 17.89 0.37
CA GLU A 104 4.89 18.68 1.61
C GLU A 104 4.41 17.90 2.83
N VAL A 105 3.18 17.37 2.80
CA VAL A 105 2.58 16.61 3.92
C VAL A 105 3.30 15.28 4.18
N THR A 106 3.78 14.61 3.11
CA THR A 106 4.50 13.34 3.26
C THR A 106 5.98 13.50 3.60
N GLY A 107 6.51 14.72 3.58
CA GLY A 107 7.94 15.01 3.80
C GLY A 107 8.84 14.37 2.74
N ARG A 108 8.33 14.12 1.54
CA ARG A 108 9.08 13.53 0.44
C ARG A 108 9.49 14.61 -0.57
N PRO A 109 10.70 14.51 -1.13
CA PRO A 109 11.11 15.44 -2.17
C PRO A 109 10.24 15.26 -3.42
N SER A 110 9.91 16.38 -4.07
CA SER A 110 9.22 16.35 -5.36
C SER A 110 10.16 15.83 -6.46
N PRO A 111 9.64 15.29 -7.57
CA PRO A 111 10.48 14.90 -8.70
C PRO A 111 11.38 16.03 -9.21
N ALA A 112 10.86 17.27 -9.24
CA ALA A 112 11.63 18.45 -9.62
C ALA A 112 12.82 18.69 -8.69
N THR A 113 12.60 18.60 -7.37
CA THR A 113 13.68 18.75 -6.38
C THR A 113 14.76 17.67 -6.54
N VAL A 114 14.36 16.44 -6.83
CA VAL A 114 15.32 15.34 -7.10
C VAL A 114 16.13 15.62 -8.37
N GLU A 115 15.48 16.14 -9.41
CA GLU A 115 16.12 16.48 -10.69
C GLU A 115 17.09 17.65 -10.53
N GLU A 116 16.74 18.67 -9.75
CA GLU A 116 17.64 19.78 -9.39
C GLU A 116 18.88 19.29 -8.64
N ILE A 117 18.70 18.43 -7.62
CA ILE A 117 19.84 17.85 -6.89
C ILE A 117 20.72 17.01 -7.82
N TYR A 118 20.11 16.18 -8.67
CA TYR A 118 20.85 15.35 -9.61
C TYR A 118 21.64 16.21 -10.62
N SER A 119 21.04 17.25 -11.18
CA SER A 119 21.70 18.16 -12.10
C SER A 119 22.85 18.93 -11.43
N ALA A 120 22.66 19.38 -10.19
CA ALA A 120 23.71 20.04 -9.42
C ALA A 120 24.92 19.11 -9.18
N LEU A 121 24.68 17.86 -8.82
CA LEU A 121 25.72 16.87 -8.59
C LEU A 121 26.48 16.45 -9.86
N THR A 122 25.82 16.52 -11.03
CA THR A 122 26.43 16.10 -12.31
C THR A 122 27.08 17.24 -13.09
N THR A 123 26.70 18.49 -12.82
CA THR A 123 27.13 19.66 -13.62
C THR A 123 28.07 20.60 -12.86
N GLN A 124 28.09 20.54 -11.54
CA GLN A 124 29.03 21.32 -10.74
C GLN A 124 30.30 20.51 -10.50
N ASP A 125 31.42 20.95 -11.10
CA ASP A 125 32.76 20.53 -10.69
C ASP A 125 33.02 21.08 -9.27
N PHE A 126 33.42 20.17 -8.37
CA PHE A 126 33.85 20.50 -7.02
C PHE A 126 35.27 21.10 -7.01
#